data_cef705a00d5eed7033b1e2fd158cd8ed
#
_entry.id   cef705a00d5eed7033b1e2fd158cd8ed
#
_cell.length_a   1.000
_cell.length_b   1.000
_cell.length_c   1.000
_cell.angle_alpha   90.00
_cell.angle_beta   90.00
_cell.angle_gamma   90.00
#
_symmetry.space_group_name_H-M   'P 1'
#
loop_
_entity.id
_entity.type
_entity.pdbx_description
1 polymer ?
#
loop_
_entity_poly.entity_id
_entity_poly.type
_entity_poly.pdbx_seq_one_letter_code
_entity_poly.pdbx_strand_id
1 'polypeptide(L)'
;TKFASNLHEPLGMFWKDGSLFATQRPEHTRLTDKDGDGRADSFDTICSKWGISGDYHEYAFGSDPDKNGDVWMVLCLTGSFHAHAPWRGWAAKITPEGKFIPVASGIRSPGGIGANDRGDFFYTDNQGVWNGSSSLKWLRAGSFQGNPTGNKSAALANFPTPPEPTSGSRTLAERLKFPEYVPPALILPHGKVGNSPSGVACDMSKGKFGPWESHMLIGEQTASQVQRVNLEVVNGLYQGAVFHFLGGFEAGLIPVRMDQEDGTLFIGGSNRGWGSRGSKNFTFERVRFKGKV
;
A
#
# COMPACT_ATOMS: atom_id res chain seq x y z
N THR A 1 15.37 21.81 -7.12
CA THR A 1 16.38 20.94 -7.73
C THR A 1 15.76 19.57 -7.98
N LYS A 2 16.11 18.91 -9.07
CA LYS A 2 15.70 17.54 -9.38
C LYS A 2 16.73 16.59 -8.75
N PHE A 3 16.34 15.81 -7.75
CA PHE A 3 17.23 14.87 -7.05
C PHE A 3 17.59 13.64 -7.90
N ALA A 4 16.60 13.05 -8.56
CA ALA A 4 16.80 11.87 -9.41
C ALA A 4 15.85 11.86 -10.61
N SER A 5 16.18 11.08 -11.64
CA SER A 5 15.33 10.81 -12.80
C SER A 5 15.48 9.36 -13.25
N ASN A 6 14.67 8.96 -14.24
CA ASN A 6 14.67 7.61 -14.81
C ASN A 6 14.27 6.51 -13.81
N LEU A 7 13.55 6.86 -12.75
CA LEU A 7 12.94 5.88 -11.85
C LEU A 7 11.72 5.24 -12.54
N HIS A 8 11.55 3.93 -12.30
CA HIS A 8 10.46 3.17 -12.90
C HIS A 8 9.27 3.09 -11.95
N GLU A 9 8.43 4.14 -11.93
CA GLU A 9 7.20 4.23 -11.13
C GLU A 9 7.44 3.97 -9.63
N PRO A 10 8.18 4.87 -8.94
CA PRO A 10 8.42 4.75 -7.52
C PRO A 10 7.11 4.96 -6.75
N LEU A 11 6.69 3.94 -5.98
CA LEU A 11 5.45 3.92 -5.19
C LEU A 11 5.70 3.61 -3.71
N GLY A 12 6.87 3.94 -3.24
CA GLY A 12 7.27 3.95 -1.84
C GLY A 12 8.61 4.64 -1.75
N MET A 13 8.74 5.65 -0.89
CA MET A 13 9.98 6.39 -0.72
C MET A 13 10.15 6.79 0.74
N PHE A 14 11.39 6.71 1.23
CA PHE A 14 11.78 7.25 2.53
C PHE A 14 13.24 7.70 2.50
N TRP A 15 13.57 8.61 3.39
CA TRP A 15 14.93 9.11 3.57
C TRP A 15 15.56 8.44 4.81
N LYS A 16 16.77 7.92 4.68
CA LYS A 16 17.50 7.32 5.78
C LYS A 16 19.02 7.41 5.55
N ASP A 17 19.76 7.77 6.59
CA ASP A 17 21.23 7.76 6.60
C ASP A 17 21.85 8.47 5.37
N GLY A 18 21.32 9.67 5.01
CA GLY A 18 21.82 10.46 3.90
C GLY A 18 21.47 9.94 2.51
N SER A 19 20.59 8.97 2.38
CA SER A 19 20.15 8.40 1.10
C SER A 19 18.64 8.36 0.97
N LEU A 20 18.14 8.49 -0.26
CA LEU A 20 16.76 8.22 -0.61
C LEU A 20 16.60 6.75 -0.99
N PHE A 21 15.64 6.07 -0.37
CA PHE A 21 15.24 4.73 -0.77
C PHE A 21 13.94 4.78 -1.54
N ALA A 22 13.84 4.03 -2.64
CA ALA A 22 12.67 3.98 -3.50
C ALA A 22 12.28 2.55 -3.84
N THR A 23 11.03 2.17 -3.55
CA THR A 23 10.42 0.95 -4.08
C THR A 23 9.81 1.28 -5.42
N GLN A 24 10.34 0.64 -6.45
CA GLN A 24 9.96 0.79 -7.86
C GLN A 24 9.34 -0.52 -8.37
N ARG A 25 8.77 -0.50 -9.57
CA ARG A 25 8.20 -1.73 -10.19
C ARG A 25 9.19 -2.89 -10.22
N PRO A 26 10.46 -2.74 -10.69
CA PRO A 26 11.41 -3.84 -10.80
C PRO A 26 12.23 -4.08 -9.53
N GLU A 27 12.39 -3.08 -8.65
CA GLU A 27 13.39 -3.17 -7.58
C GLU A 27 13.15 -2.20 -6.42
N HIS A 28 13.84 -2.45 -5.32
CA HIS A 28 14.07 -1.50 -4.23
C HIS A 28 15.48 -0.94 -4.37
N THR A 29 15.60 0.39 -4.50
CA THR A 29 16.82 1.09 -4.88
C THR A 29 17.21 2.09 -3.81
N ARG A 30 18.50 2.17 -3.49
CA ARG A 30 19.09 3.27 -2.72
C ARG A 30 19.71 4.29 -3.67
N LEU A 31 19.38 5.54 -3.47
CA LEU A 31 19.88 6.68 -4.23
C LEU A 31 20.69 7.57 -3.29
N THR A 32 21.97 7.79 -3.61
CA THR A 32 22.88 8.56 -2.75
C THR A 32 23.47 9.72 -3.53
N ASP A 33 23.40 10.91 -2.93
CA ASP A 33 24.15 12.10 -3.31
C ASP A 33 25.50 12.04 -2.57
N LYS A 34 26.60 11.85 -3.32
CA LYS A 34 27.92 11.66 -2.74
C LYS A 34 28.74 12.95 -2.62
N ASP A 35 28.46 13.92 -3.46
CA ASP A 35 29.20 15.18 -3.51
C ASP A 35 28.42 16.37 -2.89
N GLY A 36 27.15 16.16 -2.51
CA GLY A 36 26.32 17.15 -1.82
C GLY A 36 25.73 18.23 -2.74
N ASP A 37 25.65 17.99 -4.05
CA ASP A 37 25.11 18.94 -5.02
C ASP A 37 23.57 18.95 -5.05
N GLY A 38 22.90 18.04 -4.33
CA GLY A 38 21.46 17.87 -4.26
C GLY A 38 20.91 16.98 -5.37
N ARG A 39 21.76 16.14 -5.96
CA ARG A 39 21.41 15.13 -6.96
C ARG A 39 22.00 13.77 -6.60
N ALA A 40 21.33 12.71 -7.00
CA ALA A 40 21.83 11.35 -6.77
C ALA A 40 22.90 10.99 -7.79
N ASP A 41 24.10 10.61 -7.30
CA ASP A 41 25.24 10.12 -8.08
C ASP A 41 25.23 8.60 -8.23
N SER A 42 24.68 7.89 -7.26
CA SER A 42 24.62 6.43 -7.33
C SER A 42 23.21 5.91 -7.11
N PHE A 43 22.94 4.80 -7.81
CA PHE A 43 21.69 4.05 -7.79
C PHE A 43 22.04 2.59 -7.51
N ASP A 44 21.89 2.17 -6.26
CA ASP A 44 22.25 0.83 -5.82
C ASP A 44 21.00 -0.02 -5.68
N THR A 45 20.87 -1.09 -6.45
CA THR A 45 19.80 -2.08 -6.30
C THR A 45 19.98 -2.85 -4.99
N ILE A 46 19.09 -2.65 -4.04
CA ILE A 46 19.09 -3.37 -2.76
C ILE A 46 18.39 -4.72 -2.92
N CYS A 47 17.28 -4.77 -3.65
CA CYS A 47 16.55 -6.00 -3.89
C CYS A 47 15.75 -5.92 -5.20
N SER A 48 15.80 -6.99 -6.03
CA SER A 48 15.01 -7.15 -7.26
C SER A 48 14.48 -8.59 -7.41
N LYS A 49 14.07 -9.22 -6.30
CA LYS A 49 13.71 -10.64 -6.26
C LYS A 49 12.28 -10.96 -6.73
N TRP A 50 11.46 -9.97 -7.03
CA TRP A 50 10.16 -10.16 -7.68
C TRP A 50 10.27 -9.90 -9.18
N GLY A 51 9.39 -10.54 -9.95
CA GLY A 51 9.42 -10.41 -11.40
C GLY A 51 8.50 -9.31 -11.93
N ILE A 52 8.77 -8.91 -13.16
CA ILE A 52 7.89 -8.12 -14.01
C ILE A 52 7.74 -8.81 -15.37
N SER A 53 6.55 -8.72 -16.00
CA SER A 53 6.30 -9.26 -17.35
C SER A 53 6.14 -8.16 -18.41
N GLY A 54 6.19 -6.89 -17.99
CA GLY A 54 5.99 -5.73 -18.85
C GLY A 54 4.56 -5.17 -18.85
N ASP A 55 3.63 -5.80 -18.13
CA ASP A 55 2.29 -5.25 -17.94
C ASP A 55 2.34 -3.97 -17.09
N TYR A 56 1.59 -2.92 -17.50
CA TYR A 56 1.61 -1.63 -16.80
C TYR A 56 1.10 -1.71 -15.36
N HIS A 57 0.25 -2.68 -15.05
CA HIS A 57 -0.42 -2.82 -13.76
C HIS A 57 0.43 -3.58 -12.70
N GLU A 58 1.62 -4.03 -13.04
CA GLU A 58 2.50 -4.73 -12.11
C GLU A 58 3.21 -3.78 -11.12
N TYR A 59 2.44 -2.98 -10.40
CA TYR A 59 2.96 -2.05 -9.40
C TYR A 59 3.57 -2.76 -8.20
N ALA A 60 4.48 -2.05 -7.51
CA ALA A 60 5.09 -2.45 -6.25
C ALA A 60 5.00 -1.27 -5.28
N PHE A 61 4.18 -1.38 -4.26
CA PHE A 61 4.03 -0.36 -3.22
C PHE A 61 4.89 -0.73 -2.01
N GLY A 62 5.75 0.20 -1.58
CA GLY A 62 6.63 0.04 -0.43
C GLY A 62 6.27 0.97 0.71
N SER A 63 6.49 0.51 1.93
CA SER A 63 6.31 1.26 3.17
C SER A 63 7.56 2.06 3.56
N ASP A 64 7.44 2.84 4.62
CA ASP A 64 8.57 3.20 5.46
C ASP A 64 9.14 1.96 6.16
N PRO A 65 10.41 1.97 6.60
CA PRO A 65 10.97 0.89 7.39
C PRO A 65 10.21 0.67 8.70
N ASP A 66 10.04 -0.58 9.06
CA ASP A 66 9.55 -0.94 10.39
C ASP A 66 10.65 -0.76 11.47
N LYS A 67 10.32 -1.09 12.72
CA LYS A 67 11.26 -0.99 13.86
C LYS A 67 12.54 -1.83 13.71
N ASN A 68 12.55 -2.82 12.83
CA ASN A 68 13.72 -3.66 12.53
C ASN A 68 14.48 -3.13 11.29
N GLY A 69 13.96 -2.10 10.62
CA GLY A 69 14.49 -1.57 9.37
C GLY A 69 13.98 -2.30 8.13
N ASP A 70 13.06 -3.26 8.27
CA ASP A 70 12.48 -3.98 7.14
C ASP A 70 11.47 -3.09 6.39
N VAL A 71 11.56 -3.06 5.08
CA VAL A 71 10.59 -2.38 4.20
C VAL A 71 9.53 -3.38 3.76
N TRP A 72 8.30 -3.15 4.16
CA TRP A 72 7.17 -3.96 3.75
C TRP A 72 6.66 -3.51 2.38
N MET A 73 6.23 -4.46 1.57
CA MET A 73 5.75 -4.18 0.22
C MET A 73 4.58 -5.07 -0.18
N VAL A 74 3.77 -4.57 -1.10
CA VAL A 74 2.67 -5.31 -1.73
C VAL A 74 2.77 -5.21 -3.25
N LEU A 75 2.58 -6.33 -3.92
CA LEU A 75 2.79 -6.51 -5.35
C LEU A 75 1.46 -6.76 -6.07
N CYS A 76 1.10 -5.89 -7.00
CA CYS A 76 -0.08 -6.06 -7.85
C CYS A 76 0.03 -7.32 -8.72
N LEU A 77 -1.11 -7.93 -9.01
CA LEU A 77 -1.24 -8.91 -10.07
C LEU A 77 -0.98 -8.28 -11.44
N THR A 78 -0.55 -9.08 -12.39
CA THR A 78 -0.47 -8.72 -13.82
C THR A 78 -1.86 -8.44 -14.36
N GLY A 79 -2.12 -7.25 -14.86
CA GLY A 79 -3.43 -6.81 -15.37
C GLY A 79 -4.57 -6.99 -14.37
N SER A 80 -4.29 -7.07 -13.06
CA SER A 80 -5.24 -7.37 -11.98
C SER A 80 -5.84 -8.78 -11.95
N PHE A 81 -5.51 -9.66 -12.88
CA PHE A 81 -6.17 -10.97 -13.04
C PHE A 81 -5.20 -12.14 -13.18
N HIS A 82 -3.91 -11.89 -13.38
CA HIS A 82 -2.92 -12.91 -13.67
C HIS A 82 -1.67 -12.75 -12.79
N ALA A 83 -0.86 -13.79 -12.72
CA ALA A 83 0.45 -13.77 -12.07
C ALA A 83 1.49 -14.27 -13.08
N HIS A 84 1.82 -13.45 -14.10
CA HIS A 84 2.74 -13.86 -15.16
C HIS A 84 4.20 -13.88 -14.71
N ALA A 85 4.53 -13.10 -13.68
CA ALA A 85 5.86 -13.05 -13.11
C ALA A 85 5.87 -13.50 -11.63
N PRO A 86 7.03 -13.90 -11.09
CA PRO A 86 7.15 -14.32 -9.69
C PRO A 86 6.65 -13.26 -8.71
N TRP A 87 6.03 -13.73 -7.62
CA TRP A 87 5.55 -12.94 -6.49
C TRP A 87 4.44 -11.93 -6.79
N ARG A 88 3.87 -11.90 -8.01
CA ARG A 88 2.68 -11.10 -8.28
C ARG A 88 1.50 -11.61 -7.45
N GLY A 89 0.82 -10.69 -6.75
CA GLY A 89 -0.25 -11.01 -5.80
C GLY A 89 0.23 -11.41 -4.40
N TRP A 90 1.43 -10.96 -4.00
CA TRP A 90 2.03 -11.23 -2.70
C TRP A 90 2.41 -9.98 -1.94
N ALA A 91 2.47 -10.10 -0.62
CA ALA A 91 3.22 -9.18 0.24
C ALA A 91 4.56 -9.80 0.61
N ALA A 92 5.57 -8.97 0.71
CA ALA A 92 6.90 -9.33 1.15
C ALA A 92 7.50 -8.23 2.01
N LYS A 93 8.64 -8.51 2.63
CA LYS A 93 9.49 -7.50 3.23
C LYS A 93 10.92 -7.66 2.75
N ILE A 94 11.62 -6.54 2.69
CA ILE A 94 13.03 -6.45 2.32
C ILE A 94 13.79 -6.03 3.57
N THR A 95 14.75 -6.86 3.99
CA THR A 95 15.60 -6.50 5.13
C THR A 95 16.63 -5.43 4.74
N PRO A 96 17.26 -4.75 5.71
CA PRO A 96 18.34 -3.79 5.43
C PRO A 96 19.47 -4.37 4.55
N GLU A 97 19.72 -5.69 4.65
CA GLU A 97 20.73 -6.42 3.87
C GLU A 97 20.21 -6.82 2.47
N GLY A 98 19.00 -6.46 2.10
CA GLY A 98 18.40 -6.74 0.79
C GLY A 98 17.78 -8.14 0.65
N LYS A 99 17.56 -8.87 1.75
CA LYS A 99 16.90 -10.18 1.72
C LYS A 99 15.39 -9.98 1.47
N PHE A 100 14.87 -10.64 0.44
CA PHE A 100 13.44 -10.72 0.16
C PHE A 100 12.79 -11.82 1.00
N ILE A 101 11.76 -11.49 1.76
CA ILE A 101 11.03 -12.41 2.63
C ILE A 101 9.55 -12.34 2.29
N PRO A 102 8.95 -13.35 1.65
CA PRO A 102 7.50 -13.41 1.44
C PRO A 102 6.76 -13.47 2.78
N VAL A 103 5.70 -12.68 2.90
CA VAL A 103 4.96 -12.48 4.15
C VAL A 103 3.54 -13.01 4.07
N ALA A 104 2.81 -12.69 3.01
CA ALA A 104 1.42 -13.06 2.83
C ALA A 104 1.08 -13.22 1.36
N SER A 105 0.17 -14.14 1.06
CA SER A 105 -0.37 -14.37 -0.28
C SER A 105 -1.77 -13.76 -0.42
N GLY A 106 -2.33 -13.80 -1.62
CA GLY A 106 -3.75 -13.49 -1.82
C GLY A 106 -4.06 -12.01 -2.05
N ILE A 107 -3.08 -11.24 -2.49
CA ILE A 107 -3.23 -9.83 -2.86
C ILE A 107 -3.68 -9.72 -4.31
N ARG A 108 -4.53 -8.74 -4.62
CA ARG A 108 -5.01 -8.54 -5.99
C ARG A 108 -4.43 -7.28 -6.63
N SER A 109 -4.93 -6.12 -6.24
CA SER A 109 -4.61 -4.83 -6.83
C SER A 109 -4.51 -3.78 -5.73
N PRO A 110 -3.40 -3.80 -4.96
CA PRO A 110 -3.17 -2.82 -3.92
C PRO A 110 -2.98 -1.42 -4.52
N GLY A 111 -3.35 -0.40 -3.72
CA GLY A 111 -3.15 1.01 -4.07
C GLY A 111 -2.21 1.74 -3.12
N GLY A 112 -1.79 1.11 -2.04
CA GLY A 112 -0.87 1.66 -1.07
C GLY A 112 -0.72 0.81 0.18
N ILE A 113 0.31 1.09 0.96
CA ILE A 113 0.66 0.39 2.21
C ILE A 113 1.12 1.41 3.26
N GLY A 114 0.80 1.17 4.52
CA GLY A 114 1.24 1.98 5.65
C GLY A 114 1.00 1.29 6.99
N ALA A 115 1.68 1.75 8.03
CA ALA A 115 1.50 1.24 9.39
C ALA A 115 0.50 2.07 10.19
N ASN A 116 -0.14 1.44 11.17
CA ASN A 116 -0.89 2.15 12.21
C ASN A 116 0.05 2.61 13.36
N ASP A 117 -0.52 3.20 14.41
CA ASP A 117 0.17 3.67 15.61
C ASP A 117 0.86 2.55 16.43
N ARG A 118 0.51 1.29 16.19
CA ARG A 118 1.10 0.10 16.84
C ARG A 118 2.22 -0.53 16.01
N GLY A 119 2.46 -0.02 14.80
CA GLY A 119 3.41 -0.58 13.85
C GLY A 119 2.89 -1.80 13.07
N ASP A 120 1.58 -2.06 13.11
CA ASP A 120 0.95 -3.07 12.27
C ASP A 120 0.71 -2.51 10.86
N PHE A 121 1.10 -3.28 9.83
CA PHE A 121 0.98 -2.85 8.44
C PHE A 121 -0.39 -3.17 7.84
N PHE A 122 -0.92 -2.19 7.14
CA PHE A 122 -2.16 -2.29 6.36
C PHE A 122 -1.91 -1.91 4.92
N TYR A 123 -2.71 -2.47 4.04
CA TYR A 123 -2.75 -2.06 2.65
C TYR A 123 -4.19 -1.95 2.16
N THR A 124 -4.39 -1.13 1.15
CA THR A 124 -5.66 -1.06 0.44
C THR A 124 -5.67 -2.04 -0.72
N ASP A 125 -6.81 -2.67 -1.00
CA ASP A 125 -6.95 -3.61 -2.11
C ASP A 125 -8.27 -3.39 -2.85
N ASN A 126 -8.26 -3.55 -4.17
CA ASN A 126 -9.46 -3.49 -4.98
C ASN A 126 -10.18 -4.84 -5.01
N GLN A 127 -11.48 -4.81 -5.35
CA GLN A 127 -12.29 -6.01 -5.53
C GLN A 127 -11.71 -6.94 -6.62
N GLY A 128 -12.00 -8.22 -6.53
CA GLY A 128 -11.56 -9.23 -7.49
C GLY A 128 -12.06 -10.62 -7.13
N VAL A 129 -11.43 -11.64 -7.72
CA VAL A 129 -11.76 -13.03 -7.44
C VAL A 129 -11.72 -13.29 -5.93
N TRP A 130 -12.82 -13.78 -5.38
CA TRP A 130 -13.07 -14.04 -3.96
C TRP A 130 -12.79 -12.86 -3.01
N ASN A 131 -12.62 -11.68 -3.55
CA ASN A 131 -12.44 -10.41 -2.86
C ASN A 131 -13.56 -9.45 -3.28
N GLY A 132 -14.74 -9.63 -2.71
CA GLY A 132 -16.02 -9.11 -3.19
C GLY A 132 -16.17 -7.59 -3.18
N SER A 133 -15.26 -6.86 -2.54
CA SER A 133 -15.25 -5.39 -2.55
C SER A 133 -13.86 -4.85 -2.28
N SER A 134 -13.65 -3.56 -2.55
CA SER A 134 -12.48 -2.85 -2.10
C SER A 134 -12.38 -2.87 -0.57
N SER A 135 -11.18 -2.78 -0.03
CA SER A 135 -10.97 -3.01 1.40
C SER A 135 -9.66 -2.42 1.93
N LEU A 136 -9.62 -2.21 3.24
CA LEU A 136 -8.39 -2.05 4.02
C LEU A 136 -8.08 -3.37 4.71
N LYS A 137 -6.90 -3.92 4.51
CA LYS A 137 -6.49 -5.23 5.00
C LYS A 137 -5.25 -5.16 5.86
N TRP A 138 -5.23 -5.95 6.92
CA TRP A 138 -4.09 -6.11 7.81
C TRP A 138 -3.15 -7.18 7.28
N LEU A 139 -1.87 -6.85 7.12
CA LEU A 139 -0.82 -7.78 6.73
C LEU A 139 -0.29 -8.52 7.95
N ARG A 140 -0.71 -9.77 8.10
CA ARG A 140 -0.19 -10.69 9.10
C ARG A 140 0.70 -11.74 8.46
N ALA A 141 1.86 -12.00 9.03
CA ALA A 141 2.77 -13.02 8.51
C ALA A 141 2.09 -14.41 8.42
N GLY A 142 2.30 -15.11 7.31
CA GLY A 142 1.69 -16.41 7.04
C GLY A 142 0.23 -16.34 6.58
N SER A 143 -0.36 -15.15 6.41
CA SER A 143 -1.76 -15.01 6.06
C SER A 143 -2.03 -15.15 4.56
N PHE A 144 -3.30 -15.49 4.27
CA PHE A 144 -3.90 -15.42 2.96
C PHE A 144 -4.90 -14.26 2.91
N GLN A 145 -4.80 -13.38 1.91
CA GLN A 145 -5.56 -12.15 1.81
C GLN A 145 -6.78 -12.24 0.88
N GLY A 146 -7.05 -13.40 0.31
CA GLY A 146 -8.31 -13.72 -0.37
C GLY A 146 -8.22 -13.99 -1.87
N ASN A 147 -7.27 -13.48 -2.62
CA ASN A 147 -7.16 -13.74 -4.06
C ASN A 147 -6.16 -14.87 -4.37
N PRO A 148 -6.59 -16.02 -4.92
CA PRO A 148 -5.69 -17.16 -5.10
C PRO A 148 -4.75 -17.06 -6.31
N THR A 149 -4.92 -16.08 -7.20
CA THR A 149 -4.23 -16.02 -8.50
C THR A 149 -2.70 -16.08 -8.39
N GLY A 150 -2.12 -15.51 -7.33
CA GLY A 150 -0.67 -15.48 -7.07
C GLY A 150 -0.13 -16.70 -6.33
N ASN A 151 -0.97 -17.66 -5.92
CA ASN A 151 -0.61 -18.76 -5.02
C ASN A 151 0.56 -19.63 -5.51
N LYS A 152 0.73 -19.80 -6.83
CA LYS A 152 1.82 -20.58 -7.43
C LYS A 152 3.22 -20.14 -6.98
N SER A 153 3.41 -18.89 -6.57
CA SER A 153 4.70 -18.39 -6.09
C SER A 153 5.10 -18.96 -4.72
N ALA A 154 4.20 -19.60 -3.98
CA ALA A 154 4.50 -20.25 -2.70
C ALA A 154 5.65 -21.27 -2.83
N ALA A 155 5.71 -22.01 -3.92
CA ALA A 155 6.75 -23.00 -4.18
C ALA A 155 8.16 -22.40 -4.32
N LEU A 156 8.28 -21.11 -4.63
CA LEU A 156 9.57 -20.44 -4.84
C LEU A 156 10.36 -20.20 -3.54
N ALA A 157 9.70 -20.23 -2.39
CA ALA A 157 10.33 -20.00 -1.09
C ALA A 157 9.95 -21.05 -0.05
N ASN A 158 9.43 -22.20 -0.48
CA ASN A 158 8.93 -23.23 0.44
C ASN A 158 7.89 -22.67 1.44
N PHE A 159 7.06 -21.73 0.97
CA PHE A 159 5.97 -21.14 1.76
C PHE A 159 4.83 -22.18 1.85
N PRO A 160 4.11 -22.26 2.98
CA PRO A 160 2.94 -23.14 3.07
C PRO A 160 1.98 -22.89 1.91
N THR A 161 1.39 -23.97 1.37
CA THR A 161 0.43 -23.85 0.25
C THR A 161 -0.75 -22.97 0.66
N PRO A 162 -0.95 -21.81 0.01
CA PRO A 162 -2.06 -20.92 0.35
C PRO A 162 -3.42 -21.57 -0.01
N PRO A 163 -4.51 -21.15 0.65
CA PRO A 163 -5.86 -21.62 0.33
C PRO A 163 -6.27 -21.41 -1.13
N GLU A 164 -7.05 -22.34 -1.67
CA GLU A 164 -7.69 -22.25 -2.99
C GLU A 164 -9.22 -22.20 -2.80
N PRO A 165 -9.82 -21.02 -2.58
CA PRO A 165 -11.27 -20.89 -2.43
C PRO A 165 -12.01 -21.31 -3.70
N THR A 166 -13.19 -21.90 -3.54
CA THR A 166 -14.05 -22.26 -4.68
C THR A 166 -14.46 -21.01 -5.46
N SER A 167 -14.20 -20.98 -6.76
CA SER A 167 -14.56 -19.87 -7.62
C SER A 167 -16.06 -19.55 -7.52
N GLY A 168 -16.39 -18.25 -7.33
CA GLY A 168 -17.76 -17.78 -7.17
C GLY A 168 -18.40 -18.07 -5.80
N SER A 169 -17.70 -18.74 -4.88
CA SER A 169 -18.22 -18.97 -3.53
C SER A 169 -18.28 -17.66 -2.73
N ARG A 170 -19.17 -17.63 -1.73
CA ARG A 170 -19.29 -16.49 -0.82
C ARG A 170 -18.19 -16.56 0.25
N THR A 171 -17.39 -15.53 0.35
CA THR A 171 -16.31 -15.42 1.36
C THR A 171 -16.81 -15.73 2.77
N LEU A 172 -17.96 -15.18 3.18
CA LEU A 172 -18.54 -15.40 4.52
C LEU A 172 -18.89 -16.87 4.79
N ALA A 173 -19.27 -17.63 3.77
CA ALA A 173 -19.62 -19.05 3.93
C ALA A 173 -18.38 -19.94 3.93
N GLU A 174 -17.36 -19.58 3.18
CA GLU A 174 -16.21 -20.46 2.93
C GLU A 174 -14.99 -20.14 3.80
N ARG A 175 -14.85 -18.89 4.26
CA ARG A 175 -13.67 -18.42 5.01
C ARG A 175 -13.31 -19.27 6.24
N LEU A 176 -14.28 -19.87 6.88
CA LEU A 176 -14.06 -20.70 8.09
C LEU A 176 -13.30 -22.00 7.79
N LYS A 177 -13.18 -22.37 6.51
CA LYS A 177 -12.37 -23.51 6.09
C LYS A 177 -10.87 -23.20 6.03
N PHE A 178 -10.51 -21.91 6.06
CA PHE A 178 -9.15 -21.40 5.84
C PHE A 178 -8.68 -20.59 7.06
N PRO A 179 -8.02 -21.21 8.02
CA PRO A 179 -7.51 -20.52 9.21
C PRO A 179 -6.45 -19.44 8.88
N GLU A 180 -5.79 -19.54 7.73
CA GLU A 180 -4.83 -18.56 7.22
C GLU A 180 -5.49 -17.29 6.69
N TYR A 181 -6.79 -17.35 6.39
CA TYR A 181 -7.51 -16.20 5.86
C TYR A 181 -7.71 -15.13 6.92
N VAL A 182 -7.12 -13.94 6.67
CA VAL A 182 -7.35 -12.75 7.47
C VAL A 182 -8.43 -11.89 6.80
N PRO A 183 -9.60 -11.74 7.43
CA PRO A 183 -10.66 -10.90 6.86
C PRO A 183 -10.19 -9.44 6.78
N PRO A 184 -10.72 -8.65 5.82
CA PRO A 184 -10.47 -7.22 5.80
C PRO A 184 -10.83 -6.55 7.14
N ALA A 185 -9.96 -5.65 7.61
CA ALA A 185 -10.27 -4.77 8.75
C ALA A 185 -11.48 -3.88 8.44
N LEU A 186 -11.58 -3.45 7.16
CA LEU A 186 -12.71 -2.71 6.64
C LEU A 186 -13.05 -3.13 5.22
N ILE A 187 -14.31 -3.33 4.93
CA ILE A 187 -14.83 -3.38 3.57
C ILE A 187 -15.18 -1.96 3.15
N LEU A 188 -14.68 -1.56 1.99
CA LEU A 188 -14.96 -0.27 1.35
C LEU A 188 -15.91 -0.56 0.15
N PRO A 189 -17.23 -0.48 0.31
CA PRO A 189 -18.18 -0.86 -0.72
C PRO A 189 -17.89 -0.19 -2.05
N HIS A 190 -17.62 -1.00 -3.08
CA HIS A 190 -17.27 -0.53 -4.41
C HIS A 190 -18.40 0.34 -5.00
N GLY A 191 -18.01 1.43 -5.66
CA GLY A 191 -18.95 2.41 -6.21
C GLY A 191 -19.61 3.34 -5.19
N LYS A 192 -19.45 3.09 -3.90
CA LYS A 192 -20.04 3.90 -2.81
C LYS A 192 -18.99 4.54 -1.91
N VAL A 193 -18.04 3.76 -1.43
CA VAL A 193 -17.03 4.20 -0.46
C VAL A 193 -15.63 4.14 -1.06
N GLY A 194 -15.27 3.08 -1.74
CA GLY A 194 -13.94 2.95 -2.35
C GLY A 194 -13.98 2.20 -3.67
N ASN A 195 -13.71 2.91 -4.77
CA ASN A 195 -13.49 2.30 -6.08
C ASN A 195 -12.05 1.85 -6.25
N SER A 196 -11.14 2.77 -5.96
CA SER A 196 -9.69 2.57 -6.06
C SER A 196 -9.01 3.15 -4.83
N PRO A 197 -9.18 2.51 -3.65
CA PRO A 197 -8.50 2.95 -2.44
C PRO A 197 -6.99 2.85 -2.64
N SER A 198 -6.26 3.85 -2.16
CA SER A 198 -4.85 4.05 -2.46
C SER A 198 -4.00 4.22 -1.20
N GLY A 199 -3.11 5.20 -1.15
CA GLY A 199 -2.15 5.43 -0.08
C GLY A 199 -2.74 5.36 1.32
N VAL A 200 -1.94 4.87 2.25
CA VAL A 200 -2.31 4.69 3.65
C VAL A 200 -1.34 5.45 4.54
N ALA A 201 -1.86 6.29 5.43
CA ALA A 201 -1.10 6.97 6.48
C ALA A 201 -1.81 6.83 7.83
N CYS A 202 -1.10 7.02 8.93
CA CYS A 202 -1.67 7.12 10.27
C CYS A 202 -1.33 8.50 10.86
N ASP A 203 -2.28 9.14 11.51
CA ASP A 203 -2.01 10.36 12.26
C ASP A 203 -1.40 10.02 13.62
N MET A 204 -0.14 10.36 13.82
CA MET A 204 0.60 10.28 15.07
C MET A 204 1.22 11.63 15.42
N SER A 205 0.59 12.73 14.94
CA SER A 205 1.10 14.10 15.05
C SER A 205 0.83 14.76 16.40
N LYS A 206 0.27 14.03 17.37
CA LYS A 206 -0.07 14.50 18.73
C LYS A 206 -1.01 15.71 18.70
N GLY A 207 -2.07 15.59 17.89
CA GLY A 207 -3.11 16.60 17.76
C GLY A 207 -2.80 17.73 16.77
N LYS A 208 -1.63 17.76 16.12
CA LYS A 208 -1.28 18.83 15.18
C LYS A 208 -2.09 18.79 13.88
N PHE A 209 -2.58 17.61 13.49
CA PHE A 209 -3.53 17.45 12.38
C PHE A 209 -5.00 17.51 12.84
N GLY A 210 -5.28 17.83 14.11
CA GLY A 210 -6.61 17.87 14.68
C GLY A 210 -6.88 16.73 15.64
N PRO A 211 -8.15 16.49 16.04
CA PRO A 211 -8.51 15.48 17.03
C PRO A 211 -8.56 14.05 16.43
N TRP A 212 -7.60 13.68 15.57
CA TRP A 212 -7.62 12.42 14.82
C TRP A 212 -6.45 11.50 15.12
N GLU A 213 -5.79 11.71 16.27
CA GLU A 213 -4.67 10.87 16.72
C GLU A 213 -5.01 9.37 16.62
N SER A 214 -4.07 8.57 16.10
CA SER A 214 -4.21 7.13 15.83
C SER A 214 -5.22 6.74 14.76
N HIS A 215 -5.91 7.70 14.14
CA HIS A 215 -6.77 7.39 12.99
C HIS A 215 -5.92 7.17 11.72
N MET A 216 -6.34 6.21 10.91
CA MET A 216 -5.73 6.02 9.60
C MET A 216 -6.42 6.87 8.54
N LEU A 217 -5.65 7.32 7.57
CA LEU A 217 -6.08 8.10 6.43
C LEU A 217 -5.83 7.29 5.16
N ILE A 218 -6.86 7.14 4.34
CA ILE A 218 -6.80 6.37 3.09
C ILE A 218 -7.11 7.30 1.93
N GLY A 219 -6.22 7.35 0.95
CA GLY A 219 -6.49 7.98 -0.33
C GLY A 219 -7.49 7.17 -1.14
N GLU A 220 -8.24 7.84 -1.99
CA GLU A 220 -9.14 7.24 -2.96
C GLU A 220 -8.92 7.89 -4.32
N GLN A 221 -8.42 7.09 -5.27
CA GLN A 221 -7.99 7.60 -6.56
C GLN A 221 -9.18 8.06 -7.42
N THR A 222 -10.21 7.25 -7.55
CA THR A 222 -11.34 7.57 -8.46
C THR A 222 -12.17 8.77 -8.00
N ALA A 223 -12.42 8.89 -6.70
CA ALA A 223 -13.23 9.98 -6.15
C ALA A 223 -12.43 11.23 -5.77
N SER A 224 -11.10 11.21 -5.88
CA SER A 224 -10.21 12.32 -5.49
C SER A 224 -10.49 12.79 -4.07
N GLN A 225 -10.42 11.88 -3.11
CA GLN A 225 -10.76 12.15 -1.70
C GLN A 225 -9.87 11.38 -0.72
N VAL A 226 -9.81 11.85 0.52
CA VAL A 226 -9.25 11.12 1.66
C VAL A 226 -10.38 10.62 2.54
N GLN A 227 -10.31 9.38 2.96
CA GLN A 227 -11.17 8.78 3.95
C GLN A 227 -10.43 8.66 5.28
N ARG A 228 -11.14 8.87 6.37
CA ARG A 228 -10.64 8.67 7.72
C ARG A 228 -11.17 7.37 8.29
N VAL A 229 -10.29 6.60 8.88
CA VAL A 229 -10.60 5.28 9.43
C VAL A 229 -10.24 5.24 10.91
N ASN A 230 -11.16 4.75 11.71
CA ASN A 230 -10.92 4.39 13.11
C ASN A 230 -10.94 2.88 13.24
N LEU A 231 -9.87 2.29 13.78
CA LEU A 231 -9.70 0.85 13.94
C LEU A 231 -9.74 0.46 15.42
N GLU A 232 -10.27 -0.73 15.68
CA GLU A 232 -10.20 -1.41 16.97
C GLU A 232 -9.84 -2.88 16.78
N VAL A 233 -9.38 -3.54 17.82
CA VAL A 233 -9.08 -4.98 17.83
C VAL A 233 -10.17 -5.71 18.61
N VAL A 234 -10.84 -6.65 17.95
CA VAL A 234 -11.86 -7.51 18.55
C VAL A 234 -11.48 -8.97 18.28
N ASN A 235 -11.34 -9.75 19.34
CA ASN A 235 -10.94 -11.17 19.27
C ASN A 235 -9.66 -11.40 18.43
N GLY A 236 -8.68 -10.48 18.55
CA GLY A 236 -7.39 -10.59 17.87
C GLY A 236 -7.42 -10.23 16.38
N LEU A 237 -8.51 -9.67 15.86
CA LEU A 237 -8.66 -9.18 14.51
C LEU A 237 -9.01 -7.69 14.50
N TYR A 238 -8.52 -6.98 13.51
CA TYR A 238 -8.89 -5.59 13.29
C TYR A 238 -10.27 -5.48 12.65
N GLN A 239 -11.05 -4.54 13.14
CA GLN A 239 -12.29 -4.03 12.56
C GLN A 239 -12.37 -2.52 12.79
N GLY A 240 -13.36 -1.84 12.20
CA GLY A 240 -13.50 -0.41 12.43
C GLY A 240 -14.58 0.26 11.59
N ALA A 241 -14.50 1.58 11.51
CA ALA A 241 -15.41 2.43 10.74
C ALA A 241 -14.65 3.36 9.80
N VAL A 242 -15.24 3.65 8.65
CA VAL A 242 -14.71 4.58 7.64
C VAL A 242 -15.66 5.76 7.48
N PHE A 243 -15.07 6.95 7.34
CA PHE A 243 -15.78 8.21 7.16
C PHE A 243 -15.22 8.95 5.94
N HIS A 244 -16.08 9.54 5.15
CA HIS A 244 -15.64 10.57 4.20
C HIS A 244 -15.05 11.73 5.01
N PHE A 245 -13.87 12.20 4.59
CA PHE A 245 -13.14 13.16 5.39
C PHE A 245 -12.75 14.42 4.61
N LEU A 246 -11.95 14.28 3.58
CA LEU A 246 -11.50 15.40 2.74
C LEU A 246 -11.79 15.09 1.28
N GLY A 247 -12.26 16.09 0.55
CA GLY A 247 -12.55 15.97 -0.88
C GLY A 247 -12.17 17.23 -1.64
N GLY A 248 -12.39 17.20 -2.98
CA GLY A 248 -12.14 18.32 -3.84
C GLY A 248 -10.70 18.44 -4.32
N PHE A 249 -9.91 17.37 -4.21
CA PHE A 249 -8.57 17.32 -4.77
C PHE A 249 -8.59 17.33 -6.29
N GLU A 250 -7.54 17.89 -6.89
CA GLU A 250 -7.51 18.18 -8.32
C GLU A 250 -7.11 16.99 -9.21
N ALA A 251 -6.59 15.88 -8.62
CA ALA A 251 -6.31 14.62 -9.30
C ALA A 251 -6.69 13.42 -8.43
N GLY A 252 -6.64 12.23 -8.98
CA GLY A 252 -6.83 10.97 -8.22
C GLY A 252 -5.71 10.72 -7.23
N LEU A 253 -6.03 10.45 -5.97
CA LEU A 253 -5.02 10.33 -4.92
C LEU A 253 -4.30 8.99 -5.00
N ILE A 254 -2.96 9.00 -4.93
CA ILE A 254 -2.12 7.81 -4.89
C ILE A 254 -1.32 7.78 -3.59
N PRO A 255 -0.20 8.50 -3.39
CA PRO A 255 0.44 8.56 -2.10
C PRO A 255 -0.30 9.51 -1.16
N VAL A 256 -0.43 9.08 0.08
CA VAL A 256 -0.89 9.87 1.22
C VAL A 256 0.16 9.73 2.31
N ARG A 257 0.75 10.84 2.75
CA ARG A 257 1.86 10.85 3.72
C ARG A 257 1.62 11.89 4.79
N MET A 258 1.79 11.49 6.04
CA MET A 258 1.69 12.39 7.20
C MET A 258 3.08 12.80 7.65
N ASP A 259 3.32 14.10 7.71
CA ASP A 259 4.42 14.65 8.50
C ASP A 259 3.99 14.67 9.97
N GLN A 260 4.60 13.79 10.74
CA GLN A 260 4.25 13.64 12.16
C GLN A 260 4.80 14.81 13.02
N GLU A 261 5.77 15.57 12.52
CA GLU A 261 6.38 16.66 13.27
C GLU A 261 5.51 17.92 13.27
N ASP A 262 4.89 18.27 12.13
CA ASP A 262 4.09 19.49 12.00
C ASP A 262 2.59 19.24 11.73
N GLY A 263 2.18 17.96 11.56
CA GLY A 263 0.80 17.59 11.27
C GLY A 263 0.36 17.95 9.85
N THR A 264 1.28 18.09 8.90
CA THR A 264 0.92 18.30 7.49
C THR A 264 0.64 16.97 6.81
N LEU A 265 -0.52 16.85 6.17
CA LEU A 265 -0.83 15.74 5.28
C LEU A 265 -0.43 16.11 3.86
N PHE A 266 0.52 15.37 3.29
CA PHE A 266 0.94 15.49 1.90
C PHE A 266 0.24 14.45 1.03
N ILE A 267 -0.20 14.89 -0.14
CA ILE A 267 -1.00 14.08 -1.07
C ILE A 267 -0.43 14.26 -2.47
N GLY A 268 -0.05 13.16 -3.08
CA GLY A 268 0.27 13.09 -4.50
C GLY A 268 -0.91 12.57 -5.30
N GLY A 269 -1.20 13.20 -6.42
CA GLY A 269 -2.33 12.84 -7.28
C GLY A 269 -1.89 12.49 -8.69
N SER A 270 -2.61 11.54 -9.30
CA SER A 270 -2.41 11.16 -10.69
C SER A 270 -3.69 10.64 -11.34
N ASN A 271 -3.88 11.00 -12.60
CA ASN A 271 -4.90 10.41 -13.48
C ASN A 271 -4.29 9.43 -14.50
N ARG A 272 -3.04 9.02 -14.28
CA ARG A 272 -2.38 8.05 -15.16
C ARG A 272 -3.04 6.67 -15.01
N GLY A 273 -3.41 6.08 -16.13
CA GLY A 273 -3.97 4.73 -16.21
C GLY A 273 -5.42 4.58 -15.75
N TRP A 274 -5.93 5.49 -14.93
CA TRP A 274 -7.31 5.49 -14.45
C TRP A 274 -7.81 6.90 -14.18
N GLY A 275 -8.93 7.29 -14.76
CA GLY A 275 -9.54 8.61 -14.55
C GLY A 275 -10.09 8.80 -13.13
N SER A 276 -10.07 10.04 -12.66
CA SER A 276 -10.64 10.44 -11.38
C SER A 276 -11.65 11.58 -11.54
N ARG A 277 -12.26 12.00 -10.44
CA ARG A 277 -13.10 13.21 -10.40
C ARG A 277 -12.27 14.49 -10.56
N GLY A 278 -11.02 14.47 -10.19
CA GLY A 278 -10.09 15.58 -10.43
C GLY A 278 -9.73 15.67 -11.90
N SER A 279 -9.48 16.89 -12.40
CA SER A 279 -9.25 17.18 -13.82
C SER A 279 -7.78 17.23 -14.21
N LYS A 280 -6.86 17.31 -13.24
CA LYS A 280 -5.43 17.42 -13.50
C LYS A 280 -4.76 16.07 -13.66
N ASN A 281 -3.80 16.00 -14.55
CA ASN A 281 -3.04 14.75 -14.79
C ASN A 281 -2.17 14.36 -13.60
N PHE A 282 -1.67 15.34 -12.84
CA PHE A 282 -0.90 15.13 -11.61
C PHE A 282 -1.03 16.35 -10.70
N THR A 283 -0.92 16.10 -9.38
CA THR A 283 -0.90 17.15 -8.36
C THR A 283 0.05 16.77 -7.23
N PHE A 284 0.46 17.81 -6.48
CA PHE A 284 1.07 17.65 -5.17
C PHE A 284 0.42 18.68 -4.25
N GLU A 285 -0.36 18.19 -3.31
CA GLU A 285 -1.20 18.99 -2.43
C GLU A 285 -0.83 18.76 -0.97
N ARG A 286 -1.11 19.72 -0.12
CA ARG A 286 -0.93 19.61 1.33
C ARG A 286 -2.15 20.11 2.07
N VAL A 287 -2.48 19.43 3.16
CA VAL A 287 -3.58 19.80 4.05
C VAL A 287 -3.04 20.01 5.45
N ARG A 288 -3.50 21.08 6.11
CA ARG A 288 -3.18 21.42 7.49
C ARG A 288 -4.44 21.74 8.27
N PHE A 289 -4.50 21.27 9.50
CA PHE A 289 -5.53 21.64 10.43
C PHE A 289 -5.31 23.11 10.90
N LYS A 290 -6.39 23.90 10.92
CA LYS A 290 -6.35 25.30 11.34
C LYS A 290 -7.17 25.58 12.62
N GLY A 291 -7.82 24.53 13.14
CA GLY A 291 -8.60 24.64 14.39
C GLY A 291 -7.73 24.62 15.64
N LYS A 292 -8.42 24.72 16.79
CA LYS A 292 -7.83 24.41 18.11
C LYS A 292 -8.34 23.02 18.51
N VAL A 293 -7.45 22.20 19.02
CA VAL A 293 -7.77 20.88 19.63
C VAL A 293 -7.91 21.03 21.12
#